data_13c54769e9d68d4a0ff3751d6988bc57
#
_entry.id   13c54769e9d68d4a0ff3751d6988bc57
#
_cell.length_a   1.000
_cell.length_b   1.000
_cell.length_c   1.000
_cell.angle_alpha   90.00
_cell.angle_beta   90.00
_cell.angle_gamma   90.00
#
_symmetry.space_group_name_H-M   'P 1'
#
loop_
_entity.id
_entity.type
_entity.pdbx_description
1 polymer ?
#
loop_
_entity_poly.entity_id
_entity_poly.type
_entity_poly.pdbx_seq_one_letter_code
_entity_poly.pdbx_strand_id
1 'polypeptide(L)'
;MAAALLWAGHGAAMAQSVERGAALYAGHCSSCHSPDQHGDGPAHRGVVGRRAGALKDFDYSPALRASKILWTRATLKAWLTDPEALIPGQGMDYQLDDAQDREDVVAYLATLKRLPASAPAGR
;
A
#
# COMPACT_ATOMS: atom_id res chain seq x y z
N MET A 1 -50.97 -18.98 6.11
CA MET A 1 -50.13 -18.04 5.34
C MET A 1 -48.80 -17.86 6.07
N ALA A 2 -47.75 -18.48 5.58
CA ALA A 2 -46.42 -18.40 6.19
C ALA A 2 -45.66 -17.24 5.55
N ALA A 3 -45.33 -16.25 6.34
CA ALA A 3 -44.47 -15.14 5.90
C ALA A 3 -43.03 -15.64 5.87
N ALA A 4 -42.43 -15.73 4.70
CA ALA A 4 -41.03 -16.04 4.52
C ALA A 4 -40.22 -14.76 4.87
N LEU A 5 -39.53 -14.77 6.01
CA LEU A 5 -38.54 -13.77 6.35
C LEU A 5 -37.31 -13.99 5.45
N LEU A 6 -37.18 -13.15 4.45
CA LEU A 6 -35.95 -13.07 3.64
C LEU A 6 -34.86 -12.46 4.53
N TRP A 7 -33.96 -13.27 5.00
CA TRP A 7 -32.70 -12.82 5.58
C TRP A 7 -31.81 -12.33 4.44
N ALA A 8 -31.79 -11.04 4.22
CA ALA A 8 -30.77 -10.42 3.39
C ALA A 8 -29.44 -10.50 4.17
N GLY A 9 -28.64 -11.51 3.83
CA GLY A 9 -27.28 -11.60 4.34
C GLY A 9 -26.47 -10.45 3.77
N HIS A 10 -26.29 -9.39 4.53
CA HIS A 10 -25.32 -8.36 4.22
C HIS A 10 -23.94 -8.93 4.53
N GLY A 11 -23.17 -9.29 3.52
CA GLY A 11 -21.75 -9.56 3.68
C GLY A 11 -21.10 -8.31 4.28
N ALA A 12 -20.64 -8.41 5.54
CA ALA A 12 -19.93 -7.31 6.16
C ALA A 12 -18.62 -7.07 5.36
N ALA A 13 -18.47 -5.89 4.74
CA ALA A 13 -17.18 -5.45 4.22
C ALA A 13 -16.19 -5.39 5.39
N MET A 14 -14.93 -5.82 5.17
CA MET A 14 -13.89 -5.74 6.18
C MET A 14 -13.70 -4.26 6.56
N ALA A 15 -13.91 -3.93 7.85
CA ALA A 15 -13.63 -2.61 8.36
C ALA A 15 -12.13 -2.34 8.31
N GLN A 16 -11.74 -1.17 7.85
CA GLN A 16 -10.37 -0.72 7.78
C GLN A 16 -10.01 0.06 9.05
N SER A 17 -8.79 -0.10 9.53
CA SER A 17 -8.26 0.68 10.65
C SER A 17 -6.94 1.32 10.27
N VAL A 18 -6.95 2.63 10.09
CA VAL A 18 -5.74 3.42 9.84
C VAL A 18 -4.78 3.33 11.01
N GLU A 19 -5.29 3.37 12.24
CA GLU A 19 -4.45 3.29 13.45
C GLU A 19 -3.75 1.94 13.56
N ARG A 20 -4.49 0.87 13.34
CA ARG A 20 -3.91 -0.48 13.33
C ARG A 20 -2.93 -0.64 12.16
N GLY A 21 -3.25 -0.07 11.01
CA GLY A 21 -2.36 -0.04 9.85
C GLY A 21 -1.05 0.69 10.13
N ALA A 22 -1.10 1.80 10.85
CA ALA A 22 0.09 2.53 11.27
C ALA A 22 0.98 1.68 12.20
N ALA A 23 0.39 0.96 13.15
CA ALA A 23 1.12 0.07 14.05
C ALA A 23 1.74 -1.12 13.30
N LEU A 24 1.00 -1.72 12.36
CA LEU A 24 1.50 -2.79 11.50
C LEU A 24 2.65 -2.30 10.61
N TYR A 25 2.52 -1.11 10.03
CA TYR A 25 3.58 -0.49 9.24
C TYR A 25 4.86 -0.31 10.05
N ALA A 26 4.74 0.23 11.26
CA ALA A 26 5.88 0.40 12.15
C ALA A 26 6.55 -0.94 12.49
N GLY A 27 5.78 -2.01 12.67
CA GLY A 27 6.32 -3.33 13.02
C GLY A 27 6.83 -4.15 11.86
N HIS A 28 6.24 -4.01 10.66
CA HIS A 28 6.52 -4.90 9.53
C HIS A 28 7.22 -4.22 8.35
N CYS A 29 7.14 -2.92 8.21
CA CYS A 29 7.61 -2.21 7.03
C CYS A 29 8.78 -1.26 7.33
N SER A 30 8.89 -0.78 8.55
CA SER A 30 9.81 0.31 8.89
C SER A 30 11.29 -0.06 8.89
N SER A 31 11.63 -1.35 8.86
CA SER A 31 13.02 -1.77 8.71
C SER A 31 13.57 -1.48 7.29
N CYS A 32 12.69 -1.39 6.29
CA CYS A 32 13.06 -1.19 4.89
C CYS A 32 12.47 0.08 4.29
N HIS A 33 11.35 0.56 4.83
CA HIS A 33 10.60 1.70 4.29
C HIS A 33 10.34 2.75 5.35
N SER A 34 10.12 3.97 4.91
CA SER A 34 9.51 5.02 5.73
C SER A 34 8.64 5.93 4.86
N PRO A 35 7.78 6.78 5.47
CA PRO A 35 6.97 7.70 4.69
C PRO A 35 7.81 8.66 3.83
N ASP A 36 8.89 9.21 4.36
CA ASP A 36 9.57 10.34 3.76
C ASP A 36 11.02 10.09 3.37
N GLN A 37 11.55 8.91 3.65
CA GLN A 37 12.93 8.57 3.33
C GLN A 37 13.04 7.20 2.67
N HIS A 38 13.96 7.11 1.72
CA HIS A 38 14.34 5.82 1.15
C HIS A 38 15.20 5.04 2.15
N GLY A 39 14.99 3.73 2.16
CA GLY A 39 15.83 2.76 2.83
C GLY A 39 16.13 1.64 1.85
N ASP A 40 16.02 0.39 2.26
CA ASP A 40 16.11 -0.74 1.32
C ASP A 40 14.98 -0.71 0.30
N GLY A 41 13.83 -0.17 0.69
CA GLY A 41 12.71 0.13 -0.20
C GLY A 41 12.46 1.62 -0.35
N PRO A 42 11.62 2.02 -1.32
CA PRO A 42 11.33 3.43 -1.56
C PRO A 42 10.45 4.05 -0.47
N ALA A 43 10.52 5.35 -0.34
CA ALA A 43 9.63 6.13 0.52
C ALA A 43 8.18 5.99 0.06
N HIS A 44 7.23 5.97 0.99
CA HIS A 44 5.83 5.64 0.72
C HIS A 44 4.90 6.84 0.62
N ARG A 45 5.31 8.04 1.01
CA ARG A 45 4.43 9.20 0.89
C ARG A 45 4.01 9.41 -0.56
N GLY A 46 2.70 9.46 -0.80
CA GLY A 46 2.14 9.56 -2.13
C GLY A 46 2.14 8.26 -2.93
N VAL A 47 2.36 7.10 -2.30
CA VAL A 47 2.41 5.82 -3.02
C VAL A 47 1.09 5.48 -3.69
N VAL A 48 -0.04 5.74 -3.03
CA VAL A 48 -1.36 5.57 -3.67
C VAL A 48 -1.53 6.62 -4.76
N GLY A 49 -1.72 6.16 -5.99
CA GLY A 49 -1.79 7.01 -7.18
C GLY A 49 -0.47 7.16 -7.94
N ARG A 50 0.61 6.57 -7.43
CA ARG A 50 1.92 6.58 -8.08
C ARG A 50 2.11 5.34 -8.93
N ARG A 51 2.71 5.48 -10.10
CA ARG A 51 3.11 4.33 -10.92
C ARG A 51 4.28 3.61 -10.23
N ALA A 52 4.27 2.28 -10.29
CA ALA A 52 5.39 1.47 -9.81
C ALA A 52 6.70 1.89 -10.49
N GLY A 53 7.77 1.95 -9.72
CA GLY A 53 9.09 2.31 -10.24
C GLY A 53 9.26 3.77 -10.65
N ALA A 54 8.36 4.68 -10.25
CA ALA A 54 8.32 6.04 -10.79
C ALA A 54 9.27 7.03 -10.12
N LEU A 55 9.71 6.79 -8.89
CA LEU A 55 10.60 7.74 -8.22
C LEU A 55 11.99 7.73 -8.86
N LYS A 56 12.46 8.92 -9.21
CA LYS A 56 13.73 9.06 -9.94
C LYS A 56 14.96 8.91 -9.03
N ASP A 57 14.76 9.11 -7.75
CA ASP A 57 15.83 9.12 -6.74
C ASP A 57 15.92 7.78 -5.98
N PHE A 58 15.24 6.75 -6.44
CA PHE A 58 15.34 5.40 -5.87
C PHE A 58 15.80 4.39 -6.92
N ASP A 59 16.69 3.51 -6.52
CA ASP A 59 17.23 2.47 -7.40
C ASP A 59 16.36 1.22 -7.36
N TYR A 60 15.33 1.20 -8.19
CA TYR A 60 14.43 0.05 -8.31
C TYR A 60 15.06 -1.12 -9.04
N SER A 61 14.54 -2.33 -8.82
CA SER A 61 14.81 -3.47 -9.69
C SER A 61 14.40 -3.14 -11.14
N PRO A 62 15.03 -3.77 -12.15
CA PRO A 62 14.61 -3.59 -13.55
C PRO A 62 13.13 -3.90 -13.77
N ALA A 63 12.60 -4.92 -13.07
CA ALA A 63 11.17 -5.29 -13.16
C ALA A 63 10.26 -4.16 -12.68
N LEU A 64 10.59 -3.52 -11.56
CA LEU A 64 9.82 -2.38 -11.05
C LEU A 64 9.91 -1.18 -12.00
N ARG A 65 11.08 -0.89 -12.53
CA ARG A 65 11.26 0.22 -13.49
C ARG A 65 10.44 0.01 -14.76
N ALA A 66 10.35 -1.22 -15.25
CA ALA A 66 9.61 -1.56 -16.45
C ALA A 66 8.11 -1.71 -16.21
N SER A 67 7.67 -1.80 -14.97
CA SER A 67 6.26 -2.01 -14.64
C SER A 67 5.42 -0.79 -15.01
N LYS A 68 4.21 -1.06 -15.53
CA LYS A 68 3.22 -0.03 -15.82
C LYS A 68 2.08 -0.02 -14.81
N ILE A 69 2.22 -0.78 -13.72
CA ILE A 69 1.20 -0.87 -12.68
C ILE A 69 1.07 0.47 -11.96
N LEU A 70 -0.17 0.91 -11.80
CA LEU A 70 -0.50 2.04 -10.94
C LEU A 70 -0.77 1.51 -9.52
N TRP A 71 -0.14 2.10 -8.52
CA TRP A 71 -0.43 1.76 -7.14
C TRP A 71 -1.78 2.31 -6.73
N THR A 72 -2.74 1.42 -6.62
CA THR A 72 -4.08 1.65 -6.06
C THR A 72 -4.21 0.85 -4.78
N ARG A 73 -5.30 1.03 -4.04
CA ARG A 73 -5.56 0.16 -2.87
C ARG A 73 -5.58 -1.31 -3.29
N ALA A 74 -6.20 -1.64 -4.42
CA ALA A 74 -6.30 -3.00 -4.92
C ALA A 74 -4.92 -3.57 -5.30
N THR A 75 -4.10 -2.82 -6.05
CA THR A 75 -2.78 -3.31 -6.46
C THR A 75 -1.79 -3.38 -5.31
N LEU A 76 -1.89 -2.48 -4.33
CA LEU A 76 -1.10 -2.56 -3.10
C LEU A 76 -1.45 -3.80 -2.28
N LYS A 77 -2.74 -4.16 -2.18
CA LYS A 77 -3.15 -5.41 -1.52
C LYS A 77 -2.63 -6.64 -2.26
N ALA A 78 -2.70 -6.64 -3.58
CA ALA A 78 -2.13 -7.72 -4.40
C ALA A 78 -0.60 -7.83 -4.22
N TRP A 79 0.09 -6.70 -4.18
CA TRP A 79 1.52 -6.62 -3.93
C TRP A 79 1.88 -7.23 -2.57
N LEU A 80 1.18 -6.86 -1.51
CA LEU A 80 1.42 -7.37 -0.16
C LEU A 80 1.04 -8.84 -0.01
N THR A 81 0.15 -9.35 -0.86
CA THR A 81 -0.20 -10.77 -0.88
C THR A 81 0.93 -11.61 -1.46
N ASP A 82 1.45 -11.21 -2.60
CA ASP A 82 2.56 -11.88 -3.28
C ASP A 82 3.22 -10.94 -4.29
N PRO A 83 4.30 -10.27 -3.88
CA PRO A 83 4.99 -9.32 -4.76
C PRO A 83 5.47 -9.95 -6.06
N GLU A 84 6.01 -11.16 -5.99
CA GLU A 84 6.56 -11.84 -7.16
C GLU A 84 5.48 -12.24 -8.16
N ALA A 85 4.29 -12.59 -7.69
CA ALA A 85 3.16 -12.88 -8.57
C ALA A 85 2.67 -11.64 -9.31
N LEU A 86 2.70 -10.49 -8.66
CA LEU A 86 2.26 -9.23 -9.28
C LEU A 86 3.28 -8.67 -10.26
N ILE A 87 4.54 -8.61 -9.87
CA ILE A 87 5.64 -8.08 -10.67
C ILE A 87 6.81 -9.06 -10.62
N PRO A 88 6.85 -10.07 -11.49
CA PRO A 88 7.96 -11.03 -11.51
C PRO A 88 9.31 -10.34 -11.69
N GLY A 89 10.29 -10.72 -10.88
CA GLY A 89 11.62 -10.11 -10.89
C GLY A 89 11.78 -8.91 -9.95
N GLN A 90 10.74 -8.60 -9.17
CA GLN A 90 10.79 -7.56 -8.16
C GLN A 90 11.80 -7.88 -7.04
N GLY A 91 12.16 -6.89 -6.22
CA GLY A 91 13.20 -7.04 -5.19
C GLY A 91 12.72 -7.08 -3.75
N MET A 92 11.43 -6.98 -3.49
CA MET A 92 10.90 -7.00 -2.12
C MET A 92 10.54 -8.42 -1.69
N ASP A 93 11.36 -9.03 -0.84
CA ASP A 93 11.15 -10.38 -0.33
C ASP A 93 10.31 -10.32 0.96
N TYR A 94 9.04 -9.96 0.84
CA TYR A 94 8.12 -9.86 1.96
C TYR A 94 6.68 -10.07 1.51
N GLN A 95 5.91 -10.82 2.33
CA GLN A 95 4.47 -11.02 2.16
C GLN A 95 3.76 -10.72 3.47
N LEU A 96 2.61 -10.08 3.40
CA LEU A 96 1.73 -9.85 4.55
C LEU A 96 0.53 -10.79 4.43
N ASP A 97 0.55 -11.89 5.16
CA ASP A 97 -0.32 -13.03 4.92
C ASP A 97 -1.78 -12.79 5.34
N ASP A 98 -2.00 -12.01 6.40
CA ASP A 98 -3.34 -11.76 6.91
C ASP A 98 -4.08 -10.72 6.08
N ALA A 99 -5.29 -11.05 5.62
CA ALA A 99 -6.07 -10.18 4.75
C ALA A 99 -6.52 -8.90 5.46
N GLN A 100 -6.86 -8.96 6.76
CA GLN A 100 -7.23 -7.76 7.52
C GLN A 100 -6.02 -6.84 7.70
N ASP A 101 -4.85 -7.41 7.94
CA ASP A 101 -3.62 -6.64 8.05
C ASP A 101 -3.31 -5.88 6.75
N ARG A 102 -3.51 -6.53 5.59
CA ARG A 102 -3.36 -5.86 4.30
C ARG A 102 -4.33 -4.69 4.13
N GLU A 103 -5.61 -4.89 4.50
CA GLU A 103 -6.60 -3.81 4.46
C GLU A 103 -6.16 -2.63 5.32
N ASP A 104 -5.71 -2.89 6.52
CA ASP A 104 -5.35 -1.84 7.48
C ASP A 104 -4.07 -1.10 7.06
N VAL A 105 -3.05 -1.84 6.62
CA VAL A 105 -1.80 -1.22 6.13
C VAL A 105 -2.07 -0.36 4.90
N VAL A 106 -2.88 -0.84 3.97
CA VAL A 106 -3.21 -0.07 2.76
C VAL A 106 -4.03 1.17 3.12
N ALA A 107 -4.96 1.07 4.09
CA ALA A 107 -5.68 2.23 4.59
C ALA A 107 -4.72 3.28 5.18
N TYR A 108 -3.71 2.85 5.93
CA TYR A 108 -2.68 3.74 6.45
C TYR A 108 -1.87 4.37 5.31
N LEU A 109 -1.38 3.58 4.36
CA LEU A 109 -0.62 4.09 3.21
C LEU A 109 -1.41 5.15 2.43
N ALA A 110 -2.71 4.97 2.30
CA ALA A 110 -3.58 5.93 1.63
C ALA A 110 -3.68 7.28 2.36
N THR A 111 -3.36 7.33 3.64
CA THR A 111 -3.27 8.60 4.39
C THR A 111 -1.99 9.37 4.13
N LEU A 112 -0.96 8.72 3.61
CA LEU A 112 0.32 9.34 3.29
C LEU A 112 0.22 10.11 1.98
N LYS A 113 -0.50 11.21 2.00
CA LYS A 113 -0.71 12.05 0.84
C LYS A 113 0.58 12.77 0.45
N ARG A 114 0.76 12.96 -0.87
CA ARG A 114 1.82 13.83 -1.36
C ARG A 114 1.64 15.21 -0.72
N LEU A 115 2.72 15.72 -0.16
CA LEU A 115 2.72 17.07 0.38
C LEU A 115 2.49 18.07 -0.76
N PRO A 116 1.73 19.17 -0.52
CA PRO A 116 1.60 20.21 -1.52
C PRO A 116 3.00 20.72 -1.88
N ALA A 117 3.18 21.10 -3.16
CA ALA A 117 4.41 21.75 -3.60
C ALA A 117 4.74 22.84 -2.60
N SER A 118 5.94 22.79 -2.02
CA SER A 118 6.38 23.83 -1.08
C SER A 118 6.21 25.19 -1.74
N ALA A 119 5.40 26.06 -1.10
CA ALA A 119 5.48 27.47 -1.46
C ALA A 119 6.96 27.87 -1.41
N PRO A 120 7.45 28.69 -2.37
CA PRO A 120 8.84 29.15 -2.30
C PRO A 120 9.06 29.69 -0.89
N ALA A 121 10.15 29.23 -0.25
CA ALA A 121 10.45 29.60 1.12
C ALA A 121 10.32 31.12 1.27
N GLY A 122 9.24 31.53 1.93
CA GLY A 122 9.09 32.92 2.30
C GLY A 122 10.27 33.30 3.17
N ARG A 123 10.93 34.35 2.80
CA ARG A 123 11.98 34.91 3.62
C ARG A 123 11.44 35.61 4.82
#